data_7782f8667edf5728a48d29130941176a
#
_entry.id   7782f8667edf5728a48d29130941176a
#
_cell.length_a   1.000
_cell.length_b   1.000
_cell.length_c   1.000
_cell.angle_alpha   90.00
_cell.angle_beta   90.00
_cell.angle_gamma   90.00
#
_symmetry.space_group_name_H-M   'P 1'
#
loop_
_entity.id
_entity.type
_entity.pdbx_description
1 polymer ?
#
loop_
_entity_poly.entity_id
_entity_poly.type
_entity_poly.pdbx_seq_one_letter_code
_entity_poly.pdbx_strand_id
1 'polypeptide(L)'
;MNGAESLIRAAVGAGVDVCFANPGTTEMPLVAALDSVEGMRAVLALFEGVCTGAADGYARMTGKPAMTLLHLGPGLANGLANLHNARRANSPIVNVIGDQATWHRAADAPLTSDIVSLASPMSGWVRETKSPGALAGDMADAIAASLTPPGKVATLIVPSDCQWDPAGDAAKPRAVPPRAKVAGGTVDNIAKVLRAKQPTTILLGGHALSLAGLKSAARVAAISGCKLMTETFTARIERGAGIPNPMRLPYFPEQALEALKGTQKLILAGAKSPVAFFGYQGLPSSLVPEGCAVET
;
A
#
# COMPACT_ATOMS: atom_id res chain seq x y z
N MET A 1 -11.43 -0.64 -30.13
CA MET A 1 -11.12 0.45 -29.20
C MET A 1 -9.63 0.74 -29.20
N ASN A 2 -9.18 1.87 -28.70
CA ASN A 2 -7.76 2.14 -28.51
C ASN A 2 -7.24 1.59 -27.17
N GLY A 3 -5.92 1.71 -26.95
CA GLY A 3 -5.29 1.18 -25.74
C GLY A 3 -5.77 1.87 -24.46
N ALA A 4 -6.01 3.17 -24.50
CA ALA A 4 -6.50 3.92 -23.35
C ALA A 4 -7.90 3.46 -22.91
N GLU A 5 -8.82 3.29 -23.84
CA GLU A 5 -10.16 2.76 -23.54
C GLU A 5 -10.09 1.32 -22.98
N SER A 6 -9.23 0.48 -23.56
CA SER A 6 -9.07 -0.90 -23.09
C SER A 6 -8.51 -0.96 -21.67
N LEU A 7 -7.57 -0.07 -21.33
CA LEU A 7 -7.01 0.07 -19.96
C LEU A 7 -8.09 0.50 -18.97
N ILE A 8 -8.83 1.59 -19.24
CA ILE A 8 -9.85 2.09 -18.32
C ILE A 8 -10.97 1.08 -18.13
N ARG A 9 -11.43 0.41 -19.21
CA ARG A 9 -12.42 -0.68 -19.09
C ARG A 9 -11.91 -1.85 -18.25
N ALA A 10 -10.64 -2.23 -18.40
CA ALA A 10 -10.03 -3.28 -17.57
C ALA A 10 -9.99 -2.86 -16.09
N ALA A 11 -9.67 -1.59 -15.81
CA ALA A 11 -9.65 -1.05 -14.45
C ALA A 11 -11.05 -1.06 -13.81
N VAL A 12 -12.06 -0.55 -14.51
CA VAL A 12 -13.46 -0.55 -14.05
C VAL A 12 -13.97 -1.98 -13.84
N GLY A 13 -13.71 -2.87 -14.79
CA GLY A 13 -14.08 -4.29 -14.69
C GLY A 13 -13.43 -5.00 -13.49
N ALA A 14 -12.28 -4.52 -13.03
CA ALA A 14 -11.59 -5.03 -11.84
C ALA A 14 -11.98 -4.29 -10.53
N GLY A 15 -12.95 -3.38 -10.57
CA GLY A 15 -13.50 -2.70 -9.42
C GLY A 15 -12.74 -1.43 -8.97
N VAL A 16 -11.89 -0.87 -9.83
CA VAL A 16 -11.29 0.46 -9.62
C VAL A 16 -12.30 1.50 -10.07
N ASP A 17 -12.79 2.32 -9.14
CA ASP A 17 -13.90 3.25 -9.34
C ASP A 17 -13.48 4.73 -9.23
N VAL A 18 -12.20 5.01 -8.95
CA VAL A 18 -11.67 6.37 -8.83
C VAL A 18 -10.26 6.50 -9.41
N CYS A 19 -10.02 7.60 -10.11
CA CYS A 19 -8.71 8.03 -10.59
C CYS A 19 -8.43 9.45 -10.11
N PHE A 20 -7.35 9.63 -9.34
CA PHE A 20 -6.83 10.95 -8.97
C PHE A 20 -5.75 11.35 -9.98
N ALA A 21 -5.96 12.43 -10.71
CA ALA A 21 -5.18 12.75 -11.90
C ALA A 21 -4.58 14.16 -11.88
N ASN A 22 -3.35 14.27 -12.33
CA ASN A 22 -2.72 15.49 -12.80
C ASN A 22 -1.97 15.15 -14.10
N PRO A 23 -2.72 15.04 -15.23
CA PRO A 23 -2.17 14.60 -16.50
C PRO A 23 -1.54 15.74 -17.29
N GLY A 24 -0.71 15.37 -18.27
CA GLY A 24 -0.22 16.27 -19.30
C GLY A 24 -0.49 15.73 -20.70
N THR A 25 0.28 16.19 -21.69
CA THR A 25 0.03 15.92 -23.12
C THR A 25 0.11 14.43 -23.45
N THR A 26 1.03 13.69 -22.84
CA THR A 26 1.21 12.26 -23.11
C THR A 26 0.07 11.39 -22.55
N GLU A 27 -0.76 11.91 -21.66
CA GLU A 27 -1.88 11.20 -21.06
C GLU A 27 -3.24 11.57 -21.67
N MET A 28 -3.29 12.44 -22.68
CA MET A 28 -4.56 12.90 -23.27
C MET A 28 -5.49 11.78 -23.76
N PRO A 29 -5.00 10.68 -24.37
CA PRO A 29 -5.88 9.57 -24.72
C PRO A 29 -6.51 8.89 -23.49
N LEU A 30 -5.77 8.77 -22.37
CA LEU A 30 -6.31 8.26 -21.11
C LEU A 30 -7.34 9.22 -20.50
N VAL A 31 -7.12 10.54 -20.60
CA VAL A 31 -8.10 11.55 -20.16
C VAL A 31 -9.40 11.43 -20.97
N ALA A 32 -9.30 11.30 -22.30
CA ALA A 32 -10.46 11.06 -23.15
C ALA A 32 -11.19 9.74 -22.80
N ALA A 33 -10.44 8.70 -22.47
CA ALA A 33 -11.01 7.42 -22.04
C ALA A 33 -11.70 7.51 -20.67
N LEU A 34 -11.17 8.32 -19.72
CA LEU A 34 -11.83 8.60 -18.44
C LEU A 34 -13.18 9.30 -18.61
N ASP A 35 -13.33 10.12 -19.64
CA ASP A 35 -14.60 10.81 -19.98
C ASP A 35 -15.58 9.87 -20.67
N SER A 36 -15.11 9.01 -21.57
CA SER A 36 -15.96 8.18 -22.44
C SER A 36 -16.36 6.82 -21.83
N VAL A 37 -15.58 6.29 -20.86
CA VAL A 37 -15.84 4.99 -20.24
C VAL A 37 -16.52 5.20 -18.88
N GLU A 38 -17.77 4.76 -18.80
CA GLU A 38 -18.53 4.85 -17.55
C GLU A 38 -17.95 3.98 -16.42
N GLY A 39 -18.13 4.42 -15.17
CA GLY A 39 -17.78 3.66 -13.97
C GLY A 39 -16.49 4.07 -13.29
N MET A 40 -15.72 4.99 -13.85
CA MET A 40 -14.53 5.60 -13.26
C MET A 40 -14.78 7.07 -12.91
N ARG A 41 -14.66 7.44 -11.64
CA ARG A 41 -14.71 8.84 -11.24
C ARG A 41 -13.33 9.47 -11.36
N ALA A 42 -13.16 10.40 -12.30
CA ALA A 42 -11.94 11.20 -12.39
C ALA A 42 -11.99 12.40 -11.43
N VAL A 43 -10.91 12.60 -10.68
CA VAL A 43 -10.73 13.73 -9.75
C VAL A 43 -9.44 14.45 -10.12
N LEU A 44 -9.57 15.64 -10.69
CA LEU A 44 -8.42 16.48 -11.01
C LEU A 44 -7.83 17.06 -9.73
N ALA A 45 -6.51 16.93 -9.55
CA ALA A 45 -5.76 17.63 -8.53
C ALA A 45 -4.74 18.57 -9.18
N LEU A 46 -4.35 19.63 -8.45
CA LEU A 46 -3.46 20.67 -8.99
C LEU A 46 -1.98 20.40 -8.72
N PHE A 47 -1.68 19.23 -8.12
CA PHE A 47 -0.32 18.78 -7.80
C PHE A 47 -0.32 17.26 -7.62
N GLU A 48 0.64 16.56 -8.19
CA GLU A 48 0.68 15.09 -8.21
C GLU A 48 0.84 14.48 -6.82
N GLY A 49 1.50 15.19 -5.90
CA GLY A 49 1.53 14.79 -4.49
C GLY A 49 0.15 14.72 -3.86
N VAL A 50 -0.80 15.58 -4.29
CA VAL A 50 -2.21 15.49 -3.87
C VAL A 50 -2.87 14.25 -4.46
N CYS A 51 -2.61 13.91 -5.74
CA CYS A 51 -3.14 12.71 -6.37
C CYS A 51 -2.75 11.45 -5.58
N THR A 52 -1.45 11.31 -5.31
CA THR A 52 -0.92 10.12 -4.62
C THR A 52 -1.32 10.06 -3.14
N GLY A 53 -1.44 11.23 -2.47
CA GLY A 53 -1.94 11.32 -1.10
C GLY A 53 -3.43 10.98 -0.99
N ALA A 54 -4.25 11.45 -1.94
CA ALA A 54 -5.67 11.13 -2.01
C ALA A 54 -5.89 9.63 -2.28
N ALA A 55 -5.10 9.04 -3.20
CA ALA A 55 -5.13 7.61 -3.48
C ALA A 55 -4.76 6.77 -2.25
N ASP A 56 -3.72 7.18 -1.51
CA ASP A 56 -3.33 6.53 -0.25
C ASP A 56 -4.47 6.58 0.79
N GLY A 57 -5.07 7.76 1.00
CA GLY A 57 -6.19 7.95 1.91
C GLY A 57 -7.41 7.12 1.52
N TYR A 58 -7.78 7.14 0.22
CA TYR A 58 -8.89 6.34 -0.29
C TYR A 58 -8.67 4.84 -0.06
N ALA A 59 -7.50 4.33 -0.42
CA ALA A 59 -7.17 2.92 -0.28
C ALA A 59 -7.18 2.46 1.20
N ARG A 60 -6.64 3.27 2.12
CA ARG A 60 -6.68 2.98 3.56
C ARG A 60 -8.10 2.90 4.11
N MET A 61 -8.98 3.80 3.67
CA MET A 61 -10.34 3.90 4.20
C MET A 61 -11.28 2.86 3.61
N THR A 62 -11.16 2.56 2.32
CA THR A 62 -12.08 1.66 1.61
C THR A 62 -11.57 0.22 1.51
N GLY A 63 -10.25 0.01 1.57
CA GLY A 63 -9.62 -1.27 1.25
C GLY A 63 -9.62 -1.60 -0.25
N LYS A 64 -10.09 -0.68 -1.11
CA LYS A 64 -10.09 -0.80 -2.57
C LYS A 64 -8.86 -0.12 -3.17
N PRO A 65 -8.37 -0.55 -4.33
CA PRO A 65 -7.33 0.18 -5.03
C PRO A 65 -7.87 1.48 -5.61
N ALA A 66 -7.08 2.55 -5.54
CA ALA A 66 -7.30 3.76 -6.31
C ALA A 66 -6.30 3.83 -7.45
N MET A 67 -6.70 4.40 -8.58
CA MET A 67 -5.81 4.73 -9.68
C MET A 67 -5.27 6.15 -9.51
N THR A 68 -4.00 6.39 -9.86
CA THR A 68 -3.46 7.73 -10.12
C THR A 68 -3.04 7.82 -11.58
N LEU A 69 -3.11 9.03 -12.16
CA LEU A 69 -2.63 9.32 -13.51
C LEU A 69 -1.71 10.53 -13.45
N LEU A 70 -0.42 10.32 -13.66
CA LEU A 70 0.63 11.32 -13.47
C LEU A 70 1.45 11.52 -14.74
N HIS A 71 1.97 12.75 -14.90
CA HIS A 71 2.66 13.19 -16.11
C HIS A 71 4.15 12.89 -16.09
N LEU A 72 4.56 11.83 -16.80
CA LEU A 72 5.95 11.41 -16.98
C LEU A 72 6.79 11.35 -15.68
N GLY A 73 8.10 11.47 -15.82
CA GLY A 73 9.04 11.46 -14.69
C GLY A 73 8.84 12.62 -13.70
N PRO A 74 8.70 13.88 -14.16
CA PRO A 74 8.45 15.00 -13.25
C PRO A 74 7.16 14.84 -12.43
N GLY A 75 6.07 14.38 -13.03
CA GLY A 75 4.83 14.11 -12.32
C GLY A 75 4.95 12.98 -11.30
N LEU A 76 5.65 11.89 -11.67
CA LEU A 76 5.99 10.84 -10.72
C LEU A 76 6.86 11.37 -9.57
N ALA A 77 7.89 12.16 -9.87
CA ALA A 77 8.79 12.72 -8.87
C ALA A 77 8.03 13.54 -7.82
N ASN A 78 7.07 14.38 -8.25
CA ASN A 78 6.20 15.13 -7.35
C ASN A 78 5.31 14.22 -6.48
N GLY A 79 4.92 13.05 -6.99
CA GLY A 79 4.09 12.07 -6.28
C GLY A 79 4.83 11.18 -5.29
N LEU A 80 6.16 11.06 -5.39
CA LEU A 80 6.95 10.05 -4.66
C LEU A 80 6.83 10.15 -3.13
N ALA A 81 6.71 11.33 -2.57
CA ALA A 81 6.61 11.52 -1.11
C ALA A 81 5.41 10.77 -0.51
N ASN A 82 4.24 10.86 -1.14
CA ASN A 82 3.05 10.16 -0.68
C ASN A 82 3.00 8.70 -1.14
N LEU A 83 3.64 8.34 -2.26
CA LEU A 83 3.87 6.92 -2.60
C LEU A 83 4.77 6.22 -1.58
N HIS A 84 5.77 6.94 -1.00
CA HIS A 84 6.52 6.43 0.14
C HIS A 84 5.60 6.10 1.33
N ASN A 85 4.68 7.01 1.67
CA ASN A 85 3.72 6.80 2.76
C ASN A 85 2.78 5.63 2.46
N ALA A 86 2.26 5.53 1.23
CA ALA A 86 1.42 4.43 0.78
C ALA A 86 2.15 3.07 0.85
N ARG A 87 3.43 3.03 0.42
CA ARG A 87 4.27 1.84 0.54
C ARG A 87 4.43 1.40 2.00
N ARG A 88 4.67 2.35 2.91
CA ARG A 88 4.80 2.06 4.35
C ARG A 88 3.50 1.56 4.97
N ALA A 89 2.36 2.03 4.46
CA ALA A 89 1.01 1.64 4.88
C ALA A 89 0.50 0.36 4.21
N ASN A 90 1.21 -0.18 3.23
CA ASN A 90 0.74 -1.26 2.35
C ASN A 90 -0.58 -0.91 1.65
N SER A 91 -0.75 0.35 1.26
CA SER A 91 -1.95 0.81 0.55
C SER A 91 -1.97 0.27 -0.88
N PRO A 92 -3.06 -0.36 -1.35
CA PRO A 92 -3.19 -0.76 -2.73
C PRO A 92 -3.41 0.48 -3.61
N ILE A 93 -2.43 0.82 -4.44
CA ILE A 93 -2.50 1.91 -5.42
C ILE A 93 -2.06 1.39 -6.77
N VAL A 94 -2.81 1.73 -7.81
CA VAL A 94 -2.41 1.55 -9.21
C VAL A 94 -1.95 2.90 -9.75
N ASN A 95 -0.63 3.07 -9.80
CA ASN A 95 0.00 4.33 -10.17
C ASN A 95 0.34 4.29 -11.67
N VAL A 96 -0.46 4.95 -12.50
CA VAL A 96 -0.30 5.03 -13.95
C VAL A 96 0.48 6.27 -14.30
N ILE A 97 1.56 6.08 -15.04
CA ILE A 97 2.46 7.14 -15.49
C ILE A 97 2.49 7.13 -17.00
N GLY A 98 2.13 8.24 -17.63
CA GLY A 98 2.35 8.39 -19.07
C GLY A 98 3.83 8.49 -19.39
N ASP A 99 4.17 8.16 -20.62
CA ASP A 99 5.52 8.31 -21.13
C ASP A 99 5.52 8.74 -22.59
N GLN A 100 6.67 9.19 -23.09
CA GLN A 100 6.87 9.48 -24.51
C GLN A 100 6.50 8.27 -25.37
N ALA A 101 6.07 8.53 -26.61
CA ALA A 101 5.91 7.46 -27.58
C ALA A 101 7.22 6.65 -27.72
N THR A 102 7.09 5.34 -27.88
CA THR A 102 8.25 4.41 -27.87
C THR A 102 9.34 4.82 -28.86
N TRP A 103 8.95 5.29 -30.03
CA TRP A 103 9.86 5.77 -31.08
C TRP A 103 10.45 7.16 -30.81
N HIS A 104 9.85 7.94 -29.88
CA HIS A 104 10.29 9.31 -29.59
C HIS A 104 11.30 9.40 -28.44
N ARG A 105 11.40 8.39 -27.60
CA ARG A 105 12.31 8.37 -26.43
C ARG A 105 13.77 8.63 -26.78
N ALA A 106 14.23 8.11 -27.92
CA ALA A 106 15.62 8.27 -28.34
C ALA A 106 15.98 9.73 -28.69
N ALA A 107 14.98 10.60 -28.89
CA ALA A 107 15.19 12.03 -29.13
C ALA A 107 15.53 12.83 -27.88
N ASP A 108 15.42 12.20 -26.69
CA ASP A 108 15.65 12.85 -25.39
C ASP A 108 14.88 14.18 -25.25
N ALA A 109 13.61 14.16 -25.66
CA ALA A 109 12.75 15.32 -25.63
C ALA A 109 12.55 15.83 -24.17
N PRO A 110 12.17 17.11 -23.98
CA PRO A 110 11.87 17.64 -22.66
C PRO A 110 10.93 16.71 -21.88
N LEU A 111 11.18 16.50 -20.57
CA LEU A 111 10.50 15.61 -19.64
C LEU A 111 10.79 14.11 -19.82
N THR A 112 11.58 13.69 -20.82
CA THR A 112 12.08 12.32 -20.89
C THR A 112 12.85 11.98 -19.61
N SER A 113 12.55 10.84 -18.99
CA SER A 113 13.11 10.46 -17.68
C SER A 113 13.22 8.95 -17.56
N ASP A 114 14.12 8.48 -16.71
CA ASP A 114 14.16 7.07 -16.27
C ASP A 114 13.06 6.84 -15.22
N ILE A 115 11.82 6.66 -15.72
CA ILE A 115 10.63 6.48 -14.88
C ILE A 115 10.72 5.18 -14.08
N VAL A 116 11.35 4.13 -14.64
CA VAL A 116 11.51 2.84 -13.96
C VAL A 116 12.34 3.02 -12.69
N SER A 117 13.49 3.69 -12.79
CA SER A 117 14.37 3.94 -11.64
C SER A 117 13.71 4.84 -10.61
N LEU A 118 12.92 5.85 -11.02
CA LEU A 118 12.15 6.68 -10.11
C LEU A 118 11.05 5.89 -9.37
N ALA A 119 10.35 5.00 -10.06
CA ALA A 119 9.22 4.23 -9.51
C ALA A 119 9.68 3.11 -8.56
N SER A 120 10.79 2.43 -8.88
CA SER A 120 11.21 1.18 -8.24
C SER A 120 11.33 1.25 -6.71
N PRO A 121 11.91 2.30 -6.09
CA PRO A 121 12.03 2.37 -4.63
C PRO A 121 10.70 2.50 -3.90
N MET A 122 9.67 3.04 -4.56
CA MET A 122 8.34 3.31 -3.96
C MET A 122 7.29 2.29 -4.32
N SER A 123 7.56 1.42 -5.30
CA SER A 123 6.60 0.45 -5.83
C SER A 123 7.01 -0.98 -5.51
N GLY A 124 6.04 -1.82 -5.18
CA GLY A 124 6.24 -3.26 -5.00
C GLY A 124 6.06 -4.05 -6.30
N TRP A 125 5.67 -3.37 -7.39
CA TRP A 125 5.54 -3.89 -8.73
C TRP A 125 5.67 -2.74 -9.72
N VAL A 126 6.48 -2.91 -10.77
CA VAL A 126 6.69 -1.92 -11.82
C VAL A 126 6.67 -2.63 -13.17
N ARG A 127 5.94 -2.11 -14.12
CA ARG A 127 5.94 -2.58 -15.50
C ARG A 127 5.80 -1.42 -16.47
N GLU A 128 6.50 -1.51 -17.56
CA GLU A 128 6.31 -0.67 -18.74
C GLU A 128 5.57 -1.49 -19.81
N THR A 129 4.44 -0.97 -20.28
CA THR A 129 3.67 -1.59 -21.38
C THR A 129 4.47 -1.55 -22.68
N LYS A 130 4.49 -2.64 -23.42
CA LYS A 130 5.30 -2.79 -24.65
C LYS A 130 4.49 -2.69 -25.94
N SER A 131 3.18 -2.75 -25.85
CA SER A 131 2.31 -2.65 -27.02
C SER A 131 0.87 -2.25 -26.63
N PRO A 132 0.09 -1.66 -27.56
CA PRO A 132 -1.32 -1.34 -27.29
C PRO A 132 -2.14 -2.56 -26.85
N GLY A 133 -1.92 -3.71 -27.48
CA GLY A 133 -2.63 -4.96 -27.16
C GLY A 133 -2.31 -5.55 -25.79
N ALA A 134 -1.16 -5.20 -25.18
CA ALA A 134 -0.79 -5.65 -23.84
C ALA A 134 -1.43 -4.81 -22.73
N LEU A 135 -1.84 -3.58 -23.02
CA LEU A 135 -2.15 -2.54 -22.02
C LEU A 135 -3.27 -2.95 -21.06
N ALA A 136 -4.36 -3.53 -21.56
CA ALA A 136 -5.45 -4.01 -20.69
C ALA A 136 -5.00 -5.15 -19.75
N GLY A 137 -4.18 -6.08 -20.28
CA GLY A 137 -3.59 -7.17 -19.50
C GLY A 137 -2.64 -6.68 -18.41
N ASP A 138 -1.76 -5.73 -18.76
CA ASP A 138 -0.82 -5.10 -17.83
C ASP A 138 -1.56 -4.35 -16.72
N MET A 139 -2.68 -3.67 -17.03
CA MET A 139 -3.53 -3.02 -16.05
C MET A 139 -4.18 -4.04 -15.09
N ALA A 140 -4.70 -5.13 -15.62
CA ALA A 140 -5.28 -6.20 -14.78
C ALA A 140 -4.22 -6.81 -13.85
N ASP A 141 -2.99 -7.00 -14.34
CA ASP A 141 -1.86 -7.50 -13.55
C ASP A 141 -1.44 -6.48 -12.48
N ALA A 142 -1.40 -5.17 -12.80
CA ALA A 142 -1.09 -4.09 -11.85
C ALA A 142 -2.11 -4.05 -10.69
N ILE A 143 -3.40 -4.16 -11.00
CA ILE A 143 -4.47 -4.19 -10.00
C ILE A 143 -4.31 -5.42 -9.09
N ALA A 144 -4.12 -6.61 -9.65
CA ALA A 144 -3.92 -7.81 -8.87
C ALA A 144 -2.66 -7.73 -7.99
N ALA A 145 -1.56 -7.18 -8.54
CA ALA A 145 -0.34 -6.93 -7.78
C ALA A 145 -0.59 -5.96 -6.62
N SER A 146 -1.32 -4.87 -6.84
CA SER A 146 -1.62 -3.88 -5.80
C SER A 146 -2.42 -4.49 -4.65
N LEU A 147 -3.36 -5.36 -4.95
CA LEU A 147 -4.24 -6.04 -3.99
C LEU A 147 -3.60 -7.26 -3.31
N THR A 148 -2.51 -7.80 -3.88
CA THR A 148 -1.82 -8.97 -3.27
C THR A 148 -1.37 -8.63 -1.85
N PRO A 149 -1.84 -9.38 -0.83
CA PRO A 149 -1.54 -9.07 0.57
C PRO A 149 -0.04 -8.92 0.88
N PRO A 150 0.34 -7.95 1.71
CA PRO A 150 -0.51 -7.05 2.50
C PRO A 150 -1.09 -5.84 1.75
N GLY A 151 -0.79 -5.66 0.48
CA GLY A 151 -1.07 -4.53 -0.38
C GLY A 151 0.23 -3.80 -0.76
N LYS A 152 0.22 -3.10 -1.89
CA LYS A 152 1.40 -2.35 -2.38
C LYS A 152 1.02 -1.30 -3.43
N VAL A 153 1.95 -0.40 -3.70
CA VAL A 153 1.92 0.44 -4.89
C VAL A 153 2.35 -0.39 -6.09
N ALA A 154 1.54 -0.43 -7.14
CA ALA A 154 1.85 -1.02 -8.44
C ALA A 154 1.92 0.11 -9.47
N THR A 155 3.09 0.32 -10.07
CA THR A 155 3.30 1.36 -11.07
C THR A 155 3.31 0.76 -12.47
N LEU A 156 2.42 1.28 -13.32
CA LEU A 156 2.31 0.95 -14.74
C LEU A 156 2.72 2.15 -15.57
N ILE A 157 3.78 2.00 -16.38
CA ILE A 157 4.30 3.03 -17.28
C ILE A 157 3.69 2.78 -18.65
N VAL A 158 3.08 3.82 -19.21
CA VAL A 158 2.23 3.71 -20.41
C VAL A 158 2.70 4.70 -21.49
N PRO A 159 3.48 4.23 -22.49
CA PRO A 159 3.83 5.06 -23.63
C PRO A 159 2.60 5.60 -24.36
N SER A 160 2.71 6.83 -24.87
CA SER A 160 1.57 7.51 -25.51
C SER A 160 1.08 6.80 -26.78
N ASP A 161 1.96 6.20 -27.57
CA ASP A 161 1.58 5.39 -28.74
C ASP A 161 0.78 4.12 -28.32
N CYS A 162 1.09 3.51 -27.21
CA CYS A 162 0.30 2.40 -26.66
C CYS A 162 -1.12 2.84 -26.27
N GLN A 163 -1.34 4.13 -26.00
CA GLN A 163 -2.65 4.65 -25.60
C GLN A 163 -3.57 4.91 -26.80
N TRP A 164 -3.05 5.55 -27.86
CA TRP A 164 -3.90 5.94 -29.01
C TRP A 164 -4.03 4.88 -30.09
N ASP A 165 -3.08 3.92 -30.19
CA ASP A 165 -3.12 2.88 -31.20
C ASP A 165 -4.23 1.85 -30.95
N PRO A 166 -4.70 1.15 -31.99
CA PRO A 166 -5.70 0.11 -31.85
C PRO A 166 -5.26 -1.01 -30.88
N ALA A 167 -6.15 -1.37 -29.98
CA ALA A 167 -5.98 -2.44 -29.02
C ALA A 167 -7.16 -3.42 -29.07
N GLY A 168 -7.00 -4.56 -28.42
CA GLY A 168 -8.07 -5.54 -28.24
C GLY A 168 -9.09 -5.13 -27.17
N ASP A 169 -9.91 -6.09 -26.77
CA ASP A 169 -10.91 -5.93 -25.72
C ASP A 169 -10.26 -5.77 -24.34
N ALA A 170 -11.06 -5.27 -23.37
CA ALA A 170 -10.64 -5.16 -21.98
C ALA A 170 -10.29 -6.54 -21.41
N ALA A 171 -9.19 -6.59 -20.65
CA ALA A 171 -8.79 -7.82 -19.97
C ALA A 171 -9.72 -8.13 -18.79
N LYS A 172 -9.96 -9.42 -18.56
CA LYS A 172 -10.66 -9.88 -17.35
C LYS A 172 -9.80 -9.63 -16.10
N PRO A 173 -10.43 -9.36 -14.94
CA PRO A 173 -9.71 -9.26 -13.67
C PRO A 173 -8.86 -10.50 -13.39
N ARG A 174 -7.69 -10.30 -12.81
CA ARG A 174 -6.82 -11.39 -12.34
C ARG A 174 -7.21 -11.84 -10.95
N ALA A 175 -6.98 -13.13 -10.66
CA ALA A 175 -7.17 -13.66 -9.32
C ALA A 175 -6.15 -13.04 -8.35
N VAL A 176 -6.63 -12.60 -7.19
CA VAL A 176 -5.79 -12.11 -6.10
C VAL A 176 -5.64 -13.24 -5.07
N PRO A 177 -4.41 -13.62 -4.68
CA PRO A 177 -4.22 -14.66 -3.69
C PRO A 177 -4.83 -14.24 -2.34
N PRO A 178 -5.46 -15.17 -1.61
CA PRO A 178 -5.95 -14.87 -0.26
C PRO A 178 -4.79 -14.58 0.69
N ARG A 179 -5.08 -13.91 1.82
CA ARG A 179 -4.09 -13.77 2.89
C ARG A 179 -3.63 -15.13 3.38
N ALA A 180 -2.33 -15.28 3.62
CA ALA A 180 -1.80 -16.49 4.24
C ALA A 180 -2.43 -16.70 5.62
N LYS A 181 -2.81 -17.94 5.92
CA LYS A 181 -3.26 -18.33 7.27
C LYS A 181 -2.04 -18.59 8.13
N VAL A 182 -2.13 -18.23 9.41
CA VAL A 182 -1.10 -18.57 10.39
C VAL A 182 -1.06 -20.10 10.54
N ALA A 183 0.13 -20.68 10.54
CA ALA A 183 0.28 -22.12 10.72
C ALA A 183 -0.23 -22.57 12.11
N GLY A 184 -0.90 -23.72 12.18
CA GLY A 184 -1.46 -24.24 13.43
C GLY A 184 -0.41 -24.35 14.54
N GLY A 185 0.79 -24.83 14.23
CA GLY A 185 1.90 -24.93 15.19
C GLY A 185 2.33 -23.57 15.78
N THR A 186 2.28 -22.49 15.00
CA THR A 186 2.53 -21.12 15.51
C THR A 186 1.43 -20.70 16.48
N VAL A 187 0.16 -20.98 16.16
CA VAL A 187 -0.97 -20.69 17.07
C VAL A 187 -0.84 -21.44 18.38
N ASP A 188 -0.48 -22.74 18.31
CA ASP A 188 -0.30 -23.57 19.50
C ASP A 188 0.87 -23.08 20.37
N ASN A 189 1.99 -22.67 19.74
CA ASN A 189 3.13 -22.10 20.46
C ASN A 189 2.74 -20.80 21.17
N ILE A 190 2.10 -19.86 20.48
CA ILE A 190 1.63 -18.60 21.07
C ILE A 190 0.64 -18.87 22.21
N ALA A 191 -0.27 -19.85 22.06
CA ALA A 191 -1.19 -20.23 23.11
C ALA A 191 -0.47 -20.78 24.36
N LYS A 192 0.61 -21.56 24.19
CA LYS A 192 1.47 -22.01 25.30
C LYS A 192 2.17 -20.84 26.00
N VAL A 193 2.74 -19.90 25.23
CA VAL A 193 3.38 -18.68 25.75
C VAL A 193 2.39 -17.88 26.61
N LEU A 194 1.18 -17.65 26.12
CA LEU A 194 0.15 -16.90 26.82
C LEU A 194 -0.34 -17.61 28.11
N ARG A 195 -0.46 -18.95 28.07
CA ARG A 195 -0.86 -19.74 29.23
C ARG A 195 0.22 -19.79 30.35
N ALA A 196 1.48 -19.62 29.98
CA ALA A 196 2.58 -19.58 30.93
C ALA A 196 2.55 -18.34 31.84
N LYS A 197 1.70 -17.37 31.54
CA LYS A 197 1.49 -16.12 32.32
C LYS A 197 2.78 -15.31 32.57
N GLN A 198 3.77 -15.48 31.71
CA GLN A 198 4.95 -14.61 31.73
C GLN A 198 4.56 -13.22 31.26
N PRO A 199 5.27 -12.15 31.69
CA PRO A 199 5.04 -10.80 31.21
C PRO A 199 5.08 -10.72 29.68
N THR A 200 3.91 -10.67 29.07
CA THR A 200 3.73 -10.73 27.60
C THR A 200 3.07 -9.47 27.09
N THR A 201 3.60 -8.90 26.01
CA THR A 201 2.97 -7.83 25.26
C THR A 201 2.63 -8.32 23.86
N ILE A 202 1.41 -8.07 23.41
CA ILE A 202 1.02 -8.25 21.98
C ILE A 202 1.05 -6.89 21.31
N LEU A 203 1.91 -6.74 20.32
CA LEU A 203 2.00 -5.56 19.47
C LEU A 203 1.14 -5.79 18.22
N LEU A 204 0.11 -4.98 18.08
CA LEU A 204 -0.89 -5.07 17.01
C LEU A 204 -0.54 -4.11 15.87
N GLY A 205 -0.59 -4.59 14.64
CA GLY A 205 -0.38 -3.81 13.43
C GLY A 205 -1.26 -4.30 12.27
N GLY A 206 -1.24 -3.58 11.17
CA GLY A 206 -1.91 -3.99 9.93
C GLY A 206 -3.36 -4.45 10.13
N HIS A 207 -3.68 -5.66 9.66
CA HIS A 207 -5.05 -6.19 9.71
C HIS A 207 -5.54 -6.53 11.14
N ALA A 208 -4.64 -6.73 12.10
CA ALA A 208 -5.02 -6.94 13.50
C ALA A 208 -5.69 -5.70 14.13
N LEU A 209 -5.58 -4.54 13.49
CA LEU A 209 -6.22 -3.29 13.91
C LEU A 209 -7.65 -3.10 13.36
N SER A 210 -8.20 -4.08 12.64
CA SER A 210 -9.62 -4.14 12.28
C SER A 210 -10.49 -4.40 13.51
N LEU A 211 -11.79 -4.09 13.44
CA LEU A 211 -12.74 -4.35 14.53
C LEU A 211 -12.69 -5.80 15.03
N ALA A 212 -12.66 -6.76 14.10
CA ALA A 212 -12.58 -8.19 14.43
C ALA A 212 -11.27 -8.53 15.14
N GLY A 213 -10.14 -7.98 14.63
CA GLY A 213 -8.82 -8.17 15.22
C GLY A 213 -8.72 -7.58 16.63
N LEU A 214 -9.17 -6.34 16.81
CA LEU A 214 -9.17 -5.66 18.11
C LEU A 214 -10.04 -6.39 19.15
N LYS A 215 -11.24 -6.83 18.78
CA LYS A 215 -12.12 -7.62 19.66
C LYS A 215 -11.48 -8.96 20.03
N SER A 216 -10.84 -9.64 19.08
CA SER A 216 -10.16 -10.90 19.33
C SER A 216 -8.95 -10.71 20.25
N ALA A 217 -8.13 -9.70 20.03
CA ALA A 217 -6.98 -9.37 20.89
C ALA A 217 -7.42 -9.03 22.31
N ALA A 218 -8.51 -8.26 22.47
CA ALA A 218 -9.05 -7.94 23.80
C ALA A 218 -9.54 -9.17 24.56
N ARG A 219 -10.17 -10.14 23.87
CA ARG A 219 -10.58 -11.42 24.48
C ARG A 219 -9.37 -12.23 24.95
N VAL A 220 -8.32 -12.28 24.11
CA VAL A 220 -7.05 -12.95 24.46
C VAL A 220 -6.43 -12.28 25.69
N ALA A 221 -6.36 -10.96 25.72
CA ALA A 221 -5.80 -10.21 26.83
C ALA A 221 -6.60 -10.39 28.13
N ALA A 222 -7.93 -10.42 28.07
CA ALA A 222 -8.80 -10.64 29.23
C ALA A 222 -8.54 -12.02 29.89
N ILE A 223 -8.21 -13.04 29.10
CA ILE A 223 -7.97 -14.40 29.61
C ILE A 223 -6.52 -14.58 30.08
N SER A 224 -5.56 -14.07 29.30
CA SER A 224 -4.13 -14.30 29.55
C SER A 224 -3.48 -13.28 30.49
N GLY A 225 -4.07 -12.07 30.60
CA GLY A 225 -3.46 -10.94 31.30
C GLY A 225 -2.36 -10.24 30.51
N CYS A 226 -2.15 -10.57 29.22
CA CYS A 226 -1.15 -9.91 28.40
C CYS A 226 -1.49 -8.44 28.12
N LYS A 227 -0.45 -7.62 27.96
CA LYS A 227 -0.59 -6.22 27.57
C LYS A 227 -0.86 -6.11 26.06
N LEU A 228 -1.79 -5.22 25.68
CA LEU A 228 -2.03 -4.90 24.27
C LEU A 228 -1.46 -3.54 23.94
N MET A 229 -0.73 -3.47 22.85
CA MET A 229 -0.23 -2.21 22.29
C MET A 229 -0.42 -2.20 20.76
N THR A 230 -0.49 -1.02 20.17
CA THR A 230 -0.39 -0.86 18.71
C THR A 230 0.98 -0.31 18.35
N GLU A 231 1.43 -0.56 17.13
CA GLU A 231 2.60 0.13 16.61
C GLU A 231 2.40 1.65 16.58
N THR A 232 3.49 2.41 16.59
CA THR A 232 3.48 3.88 16.67
C THR A 232 2.75 4.51 15.49
N PHE A 233 3.01 4.02 14.26
CA PHE A 233 2.46 4.55 13.02
C PHE A 233 1.58 3.50 12.34
N THR A 234 0.30 3.48 12.71
CA THR A 234 -0.68 2.58 12.11
C THR A 234 -1.17 3.13 10.76
N ALA A 235 -1.30 2.27 9.75
CA ALA A 235 -1.91 2.66 8.48
C ALA A 235 -3.38 3.08 8.67
N ARG A 236 -4.13 2.29 9.44
CA ARG A 236 -5.51 2.51 9.85
C ARG A 236 -5.78 1.74 11.13
N ILE A 237 -6.59 2.31 12.02
CA ILE A 237 -7.14 1.64 13.19
C ILE A 237 -8.61 1.97 13.33
N GLU A 238 -9.45 0.98 13.57
CA GLU A 238 -10.88 1.20 13.84
C GLU A 238 -11.07 1.65 15.27
N ARG A 239 -11.90 2.69 15.46
CA ARG A 239 -12.19 3.30 16.75
C ARG A 239 -13.68 3.59 16.86
N GLY A 240 -14.19 3.64 18.08
CA GLY A 240 -15.59 3.97 18.37
C GLY A 240 -16.06 3.39 19.69
N ALA A 241 -17.31 3.66 20.04
CA ALA A 241 -17.93 3.13 21.24
C ALA A 241 -17.94 1.59 21.22
N GLY A 242 -17.51 0.97 22.31
CA GLY A 242 -17.44 -0.50 22.44
C GLY A 242 -16.30 -1.17 21.65
N ILE A 243 -15.40 -0.40 21.02
CA ILE A 243 -14.21 -0.92 20.36
C ILE A 243 -13.03 -0.83 21.34
N PRO A 244 -12.28 -1.93 21.56
CA PRO A 244 -11.08 -1.90 22.37
C PRO A 244 -10.05 -0.88 21.83
N ASN A 245 -9.45 -0.11 22.74
CA ASN A 245 -8.48 0.94 22.39
C ASN A 245 -7.13 0.65 23.07
N PRO A 246 -6.29 -0.24 22.49
CA PRO A 246 -4.96 -0.51 23.00
C PRO A 246 -4.09 0.74 23.01
N MET A 247 -3.17 0.82 23.99
CA MET A 247 -2.20 1.91 24.07
C MET A 247 -1.29 1.87 22.83
N ARG A 248 -1.05 3.02 22.22
CA ARG A 248 -0.09 3.15 21.13
C ARG A 248 1.34 3.17 21.69
N LEU A 249 2.25 2.43 21.07
CA LEU A 249 3.68 2.50 21.39
C LEU A 249 4.14 3.95 21.19
N PRO A 250 4.74 4.59 22.20
CA PRO A 250 5.17 5.97 22.12
C PRO A 250 6.17 6.24 20.99
N TYR A 251 6.22 7.49 20.54
CA TYR A 251 7.12 7.91 19.47
C TYR A 251 8.58 8.03 19.94
N PHE A 252 8.80 8.65 21.10
CA PHE A 252 10.15 8.82 21.62
C PHE A 252 10.68 7.52 22.20
N PRO A 253 11.94 7.14 21.88
CA PRO A 253 12.49 5.84 22.26
C PRO A 253 12.55 5.63 23.77
N GLU A 254 12.82 6.65 24.58
CA GLU A 254 12.83 6.54 26.03
C GLU A 254 11.47 6.11 26.58
N GLN A 255 10.40 6.74 26.06
CA GLN A 255 9.04 6.42 26.45
C GLN A 255 8.61 5.04 25.94
N ALA A 256 9.07 4.65 24.74
CA ALA A 256 8.77 3.34 24.17
C ALA A 256 9.49 2.23 24.93
N LEU A 257 10.75 2.43 25.31
CA LEU A 257 11.51 1.50 26.16
C LEU A 257 10.84 1.34 27.53
N GLU A 258 10.43 2.45 28.17
CA GLU A 258 9.71 2.37 29.46
C GLU A 258 8.36 1.66 29.29
N ALA A 259 7.63 1.93 28.18
CA ALA A 259 6.36 1.27 27.89
C ALA A 259 6.48 -0.26 27.67
N LEU A 260 7.62 -0.73 27.17
CA LEU A 260 7.93 -2.17 26.96
C LEU A 260 8.71 -2.79 28.10
N LYS A 261 9.11 -2.01 29.10
CA LYS A 261 9.90 -2.48 30.24
C LYS A 261 9.24 -3.65 30.94
N GLY A 262 10.02 -4.66 31.27
CA GLY A 262 9.56 -5.88 31.91
C GLY A 262 8.86 -6.88 30.97
N THR A 263 8.64 -6.55 29.71
CA THR A 263 8.12 -7.50 28.71
C THR A 263 9.16 -8.61 28.46
N GLN A 264 8.82 -9.86 28.76
CA GLN A 264 9.66 -11.03 28.50
C GLN A 264 9.31 -11.73 27.18
N LYS A 265 8.07 -11.58 26.71
CA LYS A 265 7.57 -12.12 25.45
C LYS A 265 6.87 -11.03 24.67
N LEU A 266 7.32 -10.78 23.45
CA LEU A 266 6.72 -9.84 22.52
C LEU A 266 6.11 -10.60 21.34
N ILE A 267 4.79 -10.61 21.24
CA ILE A 267 4.07 -11.25 20.13
C ILE A 267 3.74 -10.17 19.10
N LEU A 268 4.18 -10.36 17.85
CA LEU A 268 3.91 -9.46 16.75
C LEU A 268 2.69 -9.94 15.94
N ALA A 269 1.54 -9.30 16.14
CA ALA A 269 0.32 -9.64 15.42
C ALA A 269 0.09 -8.63 14.27
N GLY A 270 0.63 -8.92 13.09
CA GLY A 270 0.58 -8.04 11.93
C GLY A 270 1.44 -6.78 12.04
N ALA A 271 2.20 -6.65 13.13
CA ALA A 271 3.15 -5.59 13.38
C ALA A 271 4.57 -6.01 13.01
N LYS A 272 5.45 -5.03 12.80
CA LYS A 272 6.89 -5.24 12.69
C LYS A 272 7.57 -5.12 14.06
N SER A 273 8.74 -5.71 14.21
CA SER A 273 9.55 -5.49 15.39
C SER A 273 9.78 -3.98 15.61
N PRO A 274 9.56 -3.47 16.85
CA PRO A 274 9.61 -2.04 17.09
C PRO A 274 11.04 -1.51 17.05
N VAL A 275 11.24 -0.39 16.35
CA VAL A 275 12.52 0.31 16.23
C VAL A 275 12.34 1.78 16.56
N ALA A 276 13.40 2.43 17.03
CA ALA A 276 13.42 3.87 17.20
C ALA A 276 13.21 4.57 15.85
N PHE A 277 12.47 5.68 15.84
CA PHE A 277 12.16 6.38 14.59
C PHE A 277 13.42 7.05 14.02
N PHE A 278 14.23 7.63 14.88
CA PHE A 278 15.55 8.17 14.57
C PHE A 278 16.63 7.49 15.42
N GLY A 279 17.88 7.50 14.93
CA GLY A 279 19.04 7.15 15.73
C GLY A 279 19.35 8.27 16.72
N TYR A 280 19.34 7.97 18.00
CA TYR A 280 19.73 8.90 19.07
C TYR A 280 20.98 8.41 19.75
N GLN A 281 21.89 9.34 20.08
CA GLN A 281 23.13 8.99 20.79
C GLN A 281 22.80 8.39 22.16
N GLY A 282 23.38 7.24 22.46
CA GLY A 282 23.17 6.54 23.75
C GLY A 282 21.87 5.76 23.86
N LEU A 283 21.04 5.68 22.79
CA LEU A 283 19.82 4.90 22.78
C LEU A 283 19.88 3.79 21.73
N PRO A 284 19.27 2.61 22.00
CA PRO A 284 19.26 1.51 21.04
C PRO A 284 18.33 1.77 19.86
N SER A 285 18.69 1.28 18.67
CA SER A 285 17.80 1.28 17.50
C SER A 285 16.64 0.29 17.65
N SER A 286 16.85 -0.86 18.27
CA SER A 286 15.79 -1.82 18.60
C SER A 286 15.14 -1.42 19.92
N LEU A 287 13.81 -1.39 19.94
CA LEU A 287 13.03 -1.10 21.16
C LEU A 287 12.57 -2.38 21.88
N VAL A 288 12.95 -3.54 21.35
CA VAL A 288 12.71 -4.82 22.03
C VAL A 288 13.60 -4.89 23.28
N PRO A 289 13.03 -5.12 24.49
CA PRO A 289 13.84 -5.24 25.71
C PRO A 289 14.88 -6.35 25.61
N GLU A 290 16.03 -6.16 26.24
CA GLU A 290 17.08 -7.17 26.32
C GLU A 290 16.54 -8.46 26.97
N GLY A 291 16.86 -9.61 26.39
CA GLY A 291 16.36 -10.91 26.82
C GLY A 291 14.89 -11.20 26.49
N CYS A 292 14.17 -10.26 25.88
CA CYS A 292 12.79 -10.47 25.43
C CYS A 292 12.74 -11.36 24.17
N ALA A 293 12.02 -12.48 24.27
CA ALA A 293 11.78 -13.32 23.10
C ALA A 293 10.66 -12.74 22.23
N VAL A 294 10.88 -12.73 20.89
CA VAL A 294 9.92 -12.23 19.91
C VAL A 294 9.28 -13.40 19.19
N GLU A 295 7.94 -13.41 19.15
CA GLU A 295 7.12 -14.41 18.45
C GLU A 295 6.37 -13.74 17.30
N THR A 296 6.37 -14.36 16.09
CA THR A 296 5.75 -13.80 14.87
C THR A 296 4.79 -14.78 14.20
#